data_000143b0ff40520db8ba39cbc5818c46
#
_entry.id   000143b0ff40520db8ba39cbc5818c46
#
_cell.length_a   1.000
_cell.length_b   1.000
_cell.length_c   1.000
_cell.angle_alpha   90.00
_cell.angle_beta   90.00
_cell.angle_gamma   90.00
#
_symmetry.space_group_name_H-M   'P 1'
#
loop_
_entity.id
_entity.type
_entity.pdbx_description
1 polymer ?
#
loop_
_entity_poly.entity_id
_entity_poly.type
_entity_poly.pdbx_seq_one_letter_code
_entity_poly.pdbx_strand_id
1 'polypeptide(L)'
;TPMRSSAASDVYKRQNLHDPIKSPLKEEFSKSYYELRKHKGIVAEEAEKQVSSNLTYAALLVRNGYADGTLSGAIETTSNVVKTAIWVIGKGANFDTVSSCFLIFPKSHKPMIYADCGLIIEPDENELVDITIAASQSCKSLLSTDPRIALLSYSTKGSAKHKNVDKIVAALNKIKSLMPELLIDGELQFDAAID
;
A
#
# COMPACT_ATOMS: atom_id res chain seq x y z
N THR A 1 19.55 0.40 -32.05
CA THR A 1 20.07 0.67 -30.69
C THR A 1 19.21 1.79 -30.12
N PRO A 2 18.45 1.57 -29.02
CA PRO A 2 17.66 2.64 -28.43
C PRO A 2 18.60 3.73 -27.90
N MET A 3 18.38 4.97 -28.36
CA MET A 3 19.09 6.14 -27.84
C MET A 3 18.73 6.29 -26.36
N ARG A 4 19.70 6.10 -25.47
CA ARG A 4 19.55 6.43 -24.05
C ARG A 4 19.46 7.96 -23.95
N SER A 5 18.38 8.48 -23.40
CA SER A 5 18.27 9.92 -23.14
C SER A 5 19.35 10.36 -22.15
N SER A 6 19.86 11.57 -22.28
CA SER A 6 20.83 12.15 -21.34
C SER A 6 20.28 12.17 -19.90
N ALA A 7 18.99 12.37 -19.72
CA ALA A 7 18.30 12.31 -18.43
C ALA A 7 18.38 10.92 -17.78
N ALA A 8 18.23 9.82 -18.54
CA ALA A 8 18.38 8.48 -18.02
C ALA A 8 19.81 8.23 -17.53
N SER A 9 20.83 8.73 -18.25
CA SER A 9 22.24 8.57 -17.83
C SER A 9 22.56 9.32 -16.53
N ASP A 10 21.92 10.46 -16.28
CA ASP A 10 22.10 11.24 -15.05
C ASP A 10 21.43 10.59 -13.84
N VAL A 11 20.29 9.93 -14.01
CA VAL A 11 19.64 9.16 -12.96
C VAL A 11 20.52 7.99 -12.53
N TYR A 12 21.12 7.27 -13.47
CA TYR A 12 22.01 6.15 -13.15
C TYR A 12 23.30 6.59 -12.43
N LYS A 13 23.81 7.79 -12.69
CA LYS A 13 25.01 8.33 -12.02
C LYS A 13 24.78 8.72 -10.56
N ARG A 14 23.54 8.89 -10.14
CA ARG A 14 23.16 9.26 -8.75
C ARG A 14 22.73 8.07 -7.90
N GLN A 15 22.84 6.85 -8.42
CA GLN A 15 22.46 5.65 -7.69
C GLN A 15 23.53 5.26 -6.66
N ASN A 16 23.09 4.95 -5.45
CA ASN A 16 23.88 4.26 -4.44
C ASN A 16 23.59 2.75 -4.53
N LEU A 17 24.62 1.97 -4.76
CA LEU A 17 24.51 0.51 -4.76
C LEU A 17 24.81 -0.01 -3.36
N HIS A 18 23.89 -0.77 -2.80
CA HIS A 18 24.03 -1.45 -1.53
C HIS A 18 24.10 -2.96 -1.75
N ASP A 19 25.14 -3.59 -1.21
CA ASP A 19 25.20 -5.04 -1.04
C ASP A 19 24.84 -5.32 0.44
N PRO A 20 23.68 -5.96 0.72
CA PRO A 20 23.24 -6.20 2.11
C PRO A 20 24.27 -6.98 2.94
N ILE A 21 25.07 -7.84 2.30
CA ILE A 21 26.06 -8.67 2.99
C ILE A 21 27.28 -7.83 3.43
N LYS A 22 27.67 -6.84 2.59
CA LYS A 22 28.88 -6.01 2.79
C LYS A 22 28.58 -4.59 3.25
N SER A 23 27.31 -4.27 3.44
CA SER A 23 26.90 -2.92 3.79
C SER A 23 27.43 -2.49 5.16
N PRO A 24 27.91 -1.25 5.30
CA PRO A 24 28.26 -0.68 6.61
C PRO A 24 27.03 -0.54 7.54
N LEU A 25 25.81 -0.53 7.00
CA LEU A 25 24.57 -0.47 7.76
C LEU A 25 24.12 -1.83 8.31
N LYS A 26 24.79 -2.93 7.96
CA LYS A 26 24.37 -4.28 8.30
C LYS A 26 24.20 -4.48 9.82
N GLU A 27 25.14 -3.97 10.62
CA GLU A 27 25.10 -4.09 12.08
C GLU A 27 23.93 -3.29 12.69
N GLU A 28 23.76 -2.04 12.24
CA GLU A 28 22.65 -1.17 12.66
C GLU A 28 21.29 -1.84 12.32
N PHE A 29 21.15 -2.34 11.10
CA PHE A 29 19.93 -2.98 10.63
C PHE A 29 19.66 -4.31 11.33
N SER A 30 20.69 -5.06 11.68
CA SER A 30 20.53 -6.30 12.46
C SER A 30 19.99 -6.01 13.85
N LYS A 31 20.47 -4.96 14.52
CA LYS A 31 19.94 -4.49 15.79
C LYS A 31 18.49 -4.02 15.65
N SER A 32 18.21 -3.19 14.64
CA SER A 32 16.87 -2.68 14.35
C SER A 32 15.88 -3.83 14.11
N TYR A 33 16.24 -4.79 13.27
CA TYR A 33 15.40 -5.95 12.97
C TYR A 33 15.20 -6.86 14.20
N TYR A 34 16.25 -7.08 14.98
CA TYR A 34 16.15 -7.86 16.23
C TYR A 34 15.17 -7.20 17.19
N GLU A 35 15.28 -5.91 17.46
CA GLU A 35 14.36 -5.17 18.34
C GLU A 35 12.91 -5.29 17.89
N LEU A 36 12.66 -5.23 16.59
CA LEU A 36 11.33 -5.40 16.00
C LEU A 36 10.74 -6.78 16.23
N ARG A 37 11.59 -7.82 16.23
CA ARG A 37 11.14 -9.22 16.14
C ARG A 37 11.45 -10.08 17.36
N LYS A 38 12.21 -9.58 18.34
CA LYS A 38 12.58 -10.33 19.56
C LYS A 38 11.35 -10.85 20.33
N HIS A 39 10.22 -10.11 20.30
CA HIS A 39 8.96 -10.56 20.91
C HIS A 39 8.34 -11.78 20.22
N LYS A 40 8.82 -12.16 19.03
CA LYS A 40 8.46 -13.39 18.30
C LYS A 40 9.48 -14.50 18.46
N GLY A 41 10.47 -14.33 19.35
CA GLY A 41 11.48 -15.33 19.66
C GLY A 41 12.67 -15.38 18.70
N ILE A 42 12.85 -14.39 17.82
CA ILE A 42 14.03 -14.35 16.95
C ILE A 42 15.29 -14.13 17.79
N VAL A 43 16.39 -14.81 17.43
CA VAL A 43 17.71 -14.58 18.02
C VAL A 43 18.56 -13.65 17.15
N ALA A 44 19.62 -13.07 17.73
CA ALA A 44 20.46 -12.07 17.04
C ALA A 44 21.08 -12.60 15.73
N GLU A 45 21.52 -13.86 15.73
CA GLU A 45 22.09 -14.50 14.54
C GLU A 45 21.09 -14.65 13.40
N GLU A 46 19.82 -14.97 13.72
CA GLU A 46 18.75 -15.02 12.73
C GLU A 46 18.41 -13.63 12.19
N ALA A 47 18.43 -12.62 13.05
CA ALA A 47 18.24 -11.23 12.62
C ALA A 47 19.31 -10.80 11.62
N GLU A 48 20.57 -11.11 11.89
CA GLU A 48 21.67 -10.82 10.94
C GLU A 48 21.49 -11.54 9.59
N LYS A 49 21.06 -12.80 9.62
CA LYS A 49 20.77 -13.56 8.41
C LYS A 49 19.61 -12.95 7.60
N GLN A 50 18.54 -12.52 8.28
CA GLN A 50 17.39 -11.90 7.62
C GLN A 50 17.76 -10.55 6.95
N VAL A 51 18.60 -9.77 7.59
CA VAL A 51 19.07 -8.47 7.05
C VAL A 51 19.95 -8.65 5.80
N SER A 52 20.56 -9.81 5.61
CA SER A 52 21.32 -10.13 4.39
C SER A 52 20.43 -10.38 3.16
N SER A 53 19.10 -10.45 3.33
CA SER A 53 18.14 -10.51 2.22
C SER A 53 17.91 -9.11 1.62
N ASN A 54 17.93 -9.01 0.29
CA ASN A 54 17.66 -7.75 -0.42
C ASN A 54 16.31 -7.13 -0.01
N LEU A 55 15.28 -7.95 0.13
CA LEU A 55 13.93 -7.51 0.47
C LEU A 55 13.86 -6.90 1.89
N THR A 56 14.42 -7.60 2.87
CA THR A 56 14.46 -7.13 4.26
C THR A 56 15.34 -5.90 4.40
N TYR A 57 16.49 -5.89 3.73
CA TYR A 57 17.39 -4.75 3.74
C TYR A 57 16.74 -3.49 3.15
N ALA A 58 16.06 -3.61 1.99
CA ALA A 58 15.33 -2.50 1.38
C ALA A 58 14.21 -1.96 2.30
N ALA A 59 13.47 -2.84 2.96
CA ALA A 59 12.46 -2.44 3.93
C ALA A 59 13.07 -1.72 5.16
N LEU A 60 14.26 -2.13 5.60
CA LEU A 60 14.99 -1.46 6.70
C LEU A 60 15.55 -0.09 6.30
N LEU A 61 15.93 0.12 5.04
CA LEU A 61 16.26 1.45 4.54
C LEU A 61 15.09 2.42 4.71
N VAL A 62 13.88 1.97 4.37
CA VAL A 62 12.65 2.78 4.56
C VAL A 62 12.39 3.01 6.05
N ARG A 63 12.40 1.96 6.85
CA ARG A 63 12.09 2.07 8.29
C ARG A 63 13.03 3.01 9.03
N ASN A 64 14.32 3.00 8.69
CA ASN A 64 15.33 3.82 9.36
C ASN A 64 15.54 5.19 8.69
N GLY A 65 14.69 5.57 7.72
CA GLY A 65 14.69 6.90 7.10
C GLY A 65 15.79 7.15 6.06
N TYR A 66 16.42 6.08 5.56
CA TYR A 66 17.39 6.18 4.45
C TYR A 66 16.74 6.23 3.08
N ALA A 67 15.44 5.85 2.99
CA ALA A 67 14.63 5.90 1.78
C ALA A 67 13.17 6.20 2.11
N ASP A 68 12.46 6.82 1.17
CA ASP A 68 11.04 7.18 1.30
C ASP A 68 10.11 6.01 0.94
N GLY A 69 10.60 5.03 0.20
CA GLY A 69 9.84 3.86 -0.23
C GLY A 69 10.72 2.76 -0.81
N THR A 70 10.13 1.60 -1.04
CA THR A 70 10.79 0.45 -1.67
C THR A 70 9.95 -0.08 -2.83
N LEU A 71 10.63 -0.51 -3.90
CA LEU A 71 10.04 -1.17 -5.04
C LEU A 71 10.58 -2.60 -5.11
N SER A 72 9.70 -3.57 -5.00
CA SER A 72 10.04 -5.00 -4.95
C SER A 72 9.05 -5.82 -5.77
N GLY A 73 9.34 -7.12 -5.97
CA GLY A 73 8.42 -8.06 -6.62
C GLY A 73 8.89 -8.60 -7.97
N ALA A 74 10.05 -8.18 -8.50
CA ALA A 74 10.57 -8.72 -9.76
C ALA A 74 10.96 -10.22 -9.66
N ILE A 75 11.47 -10.62 -8.48
CA ILE A 75 11.88 -12.00 -8.17
C ILE A 75 11.19 -12.55 -6.92
N GLU A 76 10.57 -11.69 -6.13
CA GLU A 76 9.86 -12.05 -4.91
C GLU A 76 8.36 -12.21 -5.17
N THR A 77 7.72 -13.08 -4.39
CA THR A 77 6.26 -13.19 -4.42
C THR A 77 5.61 -11.98 -3.73
N THR A 78 4.40 -11.63 -4.14
CA THR A 78 3.59 -10.60 -3.47
C THR A 78 3.46 -10.86 -1.97
N SER A 79 3.25 -12.13 -1.59
CA SER A 79 3.14 -12.53 -0.19
C SER A 79 4.41 -12.20 0.61
N ASN A 80 5.61 -12.48 0.05
CA ASN A 80 6.88 -12.16 0.71
C ASN A 80 7.08 -10.65 0.86
N VAL A 81 6.77 -9.89 -0.19
CA VAL A 81 6.88 -8.41 -0.16
C VAL A 81 5.97 -7.81 0.90
N VAL A 82 4.69 -8.18 0.89
CA VAL A 82 3.70 -7.67 1.87
C VAL A 82 4.06 -8.08 3.29
N LYS A 83 4.40 -9.35 3.50
CA LYS A 83 4.81 -9.88 4.80
C LYS A 83 6.03 -9.13 5.35
N THR A 84 7.04 -8.87 4.52
CA THR A 84 8.23 -8.14 4.92
C THR A 84 7.90 -6.67 5.23
N ALA A 85 7.06 -6.03 4.41
CA ALA A 85 6.61 -4.66 4.67
C ALA A 85 5.88 -4.56 6.03
N ILE A 86 4.94 -5.46 6.32
CA ILE A 86 4.23 -5.50 7.60
C ILE A 86 5.19 -5.74 8.77
N TRP A 87 6.17 -6.63 8.62
CA TRP A 87 7.08 -7.00 9.69
C TRP A 87 8.15 -5.96 9.98
N VAL A 88 8.59 -5.23 8.97
CA VAL A 88 9.72 -4.30 9.05
C VAL A 88 9.24 -2.85 9.09
N ILE A 89 8.43 -2.43 8.14
CA ILE A 89 7.92 -1.05 8.07
C ILE A 89 6.76 -0.88 9.07
N GLY A 90 5.87 -1.86 9.12
CA GLY A 90 4.68 -1.84 9.98
C GLY A 90 3.45 -1.25 9.30
N LYS A 91 2.34 -1.27 10.03
CA LYS A 91 1.10 -0.58 9.64
C LYS A 91 1.17 0.89 10.00
N GLY A 92 0.46 1.74 9.26
CA GLY A 92 0.24 3.13 9.67
C GLY A 92 -0.47 3.21 11.04
N ALA A 93 -0.10 4.19 11.85
CA ALA A 93 -0.56 4.29 13.25
C ALA A 93 -2.09 4.34 13.41
N ASN A 94 -2.80 4.80 12.38
CA ASN A 94 -4.25 5.00 12.40
C ASN A 94 -5.04 3.93 11.64
N PHE A 95 -4.40 2.82 11.25
CA PHE A 95 -5.05 1.76 10.47
C PHE A 95 -4.91 0.40 11.15
N ASP A 96 -6.02 -0.31 11.24
CA ASP A 96 -6.01 -1.71 11.66
C ASP A 96 -5.74 -2.65 10.48
N THR A 97 -6.02 -2.20 9.28
CA THR A 97 -5.96 -2.96 8.04
C THR A 97 -4.89 -2.44 7.09
N VAL A 98 -4.13 -3.34 6.47
CA VAL A 98 -3.24 -3.03 5.34
C VAL A 98 -3.97 -3.37 4.06
N SER A 99 -4.12 -2.39 3.17
CA SER A 99 -4.77 -2.56 1.88
C SER A 99 -3.82 -2.29 0.71
N SER A 100 -4.22 -2.72 -0.47
CA SER A 100 -3.51 -2.47 -1.71
C SER A 100 -4.28 -1.54 -2.63
N CYS A 101 -3.58 -0.85 -3.54
CA CYS A 101 -4.24 -0.07 -4.56
C CYS A 101 -3.51 -0.15 -5.90
N PHE A 102 -4.27 -0.02 -6.99
CA PHE A 102 -3.76 0.25 -8.33
C PHE A 102 -3.90 1.72 -8.68
N LEU A 103 -2.84 2.28 -9.25
CA LEU A 103 -2.89 3.56 -9.96
C LEU A 103 -3.24 3.27 -11.42
N ILE A 104 -4.42 3.67 -11.85
CA ILE A 104 -4.92 3.45 -13.20
C ILE A 104 -4.86 4.77 -13.98
N PHE A 105 -4.23 4.75 -15.15
CA PHE A 105 -4.09 5.88 -16.06
C PHE A 105 -4.86 5.61 -17.36
N PRO A 106 -6.18 5.83 -17.39
CA PRO A 106 -6.98 5.61 -18.58
C PRO A 106 -6.63 6.65 -19.65
N LYS A 107 -6.75 6.28 -20.93
CA LYS A 107 -6.46 7.21 -22.05
C LYS A 107 -7.40 8.42 -22.11
N SER A 108 -8.65 8.26 -21.70
CA SER A 108 -9.73 9.24 -21.83
C SER A 108 -10.22 9.86 -20.51
N HIS A 109 -9.69 9.44 -19.38
CA HIS A 109 -10.12 9.90 -18.06
C HIS A 109 -8.92 10.33 -17.22
N LYS A 110 -9.21 11.04 -16.11
CA LYS A 110 -8.19 11.37 -15.12
C LYS A 110 -7.64 10.10 -14.46
N PRO A 111 -6.40 10.14 -13.94
CA PRO A 111 -5.88 9.05 -13.14
C PRO A 111 -6.82 8.69 -11.98
N MET A 112 -6.93 7.39 -11.70
CA MET A 112 -7.81 6.85 -10.67
C MET A 112 -7.06 5.87 -9.77
N ILE A 113 -7.54 5.72 -8.54
CA ILE A 113 -7.11 4.67 -7.60
C ILE A 113 -8.21 3.64 -7.47
N TYR A 114 -7.87 2.36 -7.61
CA TYR A 114 -8.72 1.23 -7.30
C TYR A 114 -8.17 0.52 -6.07
N ALA A 115 -8.99 0.30 -5.06
CA ALA A 115 -8.65 -0.36 -3.80
C ALA A 115 -9.85 -1.13 -3.21
N ASP A 116 -9.70 -2.22 -2.48
CA ASP A 116 -8.51 -3.06 -2.44
C ASP A 116 -8.45 -3.93 -3.70
N CYS A 117 -7.25 -4.24 -4.16
CA CYS A 117 -7.10 -4.98 -5.42
C CYS A 117 -6.25 -6.25 -5.31
N GLY A 118 -5.86 -6.66 -4.10
CA GLY A 118 -5.03 -7.86 -4.02
C GLY A 118 -4.62 -8.36 -2.63
N LEU A 119 -5.07 -7.75 -1.54
CA LEU A 119 -4.71 -8.18 -0.19
C LEU A 119 -5.90 -8.73 0.60
N ILE A 120 -7.06 -8.10 0.52
CA ILE A 120 -8.24 -8.44 1.31
C ILE A 120 -9.26 -9.09 0.39
N ILE A 121 -9.55 -10.38 0.62
CA ILE A 121 -10.42 -11.16 -0.25
C ILE A 121 -11.88 -10.79 -0.03
N GLU A 122 -12.32 -10.69 1.22
CA GLU A 122 -13.69 -10.38 1.58
C GLU A 122 -13.69 -9.38 2.75
N PRO A 123 -13.53 -8.08 2.47
CA PRO A 123 -13.47 -7.07 3.53
C PRO A 123 -14.80 -7.00 4.29
N ASP A 124 -14.73 -6.85 5.59
CA ASP A 124 -15.87 -6.50 6.42
C ASP A 124 -16.19 -5.00 6.34
N GLU A 125 -17.17 -4.54 7.12
CA GLU A 125 -17.56 -3.13 7.16
C GLU A 125 -16.42 -2.23 7.63
N ASN A 126 -15.67 -2.62 8.65
CA ASN A 126 -14.57 -1.82 9.22
C ASN A 126 -13.37 -1.78 8.27
N GLU A 127 -13.06 -2.92 7.67
CA GLU A 127 -12.01 -3.03 6.65
C GLU A 127 -12.34 -2.18 5.42
N LEU A 128 -13.61 -2.11 4.99
CA LEU A 128 -14.04 -1.19 3.91
C LEU A 128 -13.83 0.27 4.28
N VAL A 129 -14.06 0.65 5.54
CA VAL A 129 -13.77 1.99 6.04
C VAL A 129 -12.26 2.28 5.97
N ASP A 130 -11.44 1.38 6.49
CA ASP A 130 -9.97 1.52 6.47
C ASP A 130 -9.43 1.61 5.04
N ILE A 131 -9.88 0.72 4.14
CA ILE A 131 -9.51 0.73 2.71
C ILE A 131 -9.86 2.09 2.09
N THR A 132 -11.05 2.60 2.36
CA THR A 132 -11.51 3.88 1.79
C THR A 132 -10.67 5.05 2.28
N ILE A 133 -10.37 5.11 3.57
CA ILE A 133 -9.55 6.17 4.17
C ILE A 133 -8.12 6.10 3.62
N ALA A 134 -7.53 4.90 3.57
CA ALA A 134 -6.19 4.70 3.00
C ALA A 134 -6.12 5.07 1.52
N ALA A 135 -7.12 4.68 0.72
CA ALA A 135 -7.21 5.04 -0.69
C ALA A 135 -7.35 6.56 -0.89
N SER A 136 -8.11 7.24 -0.03
CA SER A 136 -8.26 8.71 -0.07
C SER A 136 -6.94 9.43 0.19
N GLN A 137 -6.16 8.96 1.16
CA GLN A 137 -4.83 9.49 1.45
C GLN A 137 -3.84 9.22 0.30
N SER A 138 -3.90 8.01 -0.28
CA SER A 138 -3.10 7.66 -1.45
C SER A 138 -3.42 8.55 -2.65
N CYS A 139 -4.70 8.89 -2.87
CA CYS A 139 -5.11 9.81 -3.91
C CYS A 139 -4.49 11.20 -3.72
N LYS A 140 -4.55 11.74 -2.52
CA LYS A 140 -3.96 13.05 -2.21
C LYS A 140 -2.44 13.04 -2.38
N SER A 141 -1.77 12.02 -1.87
CA SER A 141 -0.30 11.96 -1.88
C SER A 141 0.29 11.62 -3.24
N LEU A 142 -0.30 10.68 -3.98
CA LEU A 142 0.25 10.18 -5.24
C LEU A 142 -0.27 10.90 -6.47
N LEU A 143 -1.52 11.38 -6.45
CA LEU A 143 -2.14 12.07 -7.58
C LEU A 143 -2.27 13.59 -7.36
N SER A 144 -1.95 14.10 -6.17
CA SER A 144 -2.08 15.52 -5.80
C SER A 144 -3.48 16.08 -6.09
N THR A 145 -4.51 15.26 -5.85
CA THR A 145 -5.91 15.57 -6.18
C THR A 145 -6.80 15.23 -5.00
N ASP A 146 -7.80 16.05 -4.73
CA ASP A 146 -8.83 15.71 -3.75
C ASP A 146 -9.66 14.51 -4.24
N PRO A 147 -9.84 13.49 -3.39
CA PRO A 147 -10.52 12.26 -3.78
C PRO A 147 -12.02 12.48 -3.94
N ARG A 148 -12.58 11.87 -4.99
CA ARG A 148 -13.99 11.61 -5.18
C ARG A 148 -14.15 10.10 -5.22
N ILE A 149 -14.91 9.53 -4.30
CA ILE A 149 -14.88 8.09 -4.03
C ILE A 149 -16.24 7.46 -4.36
N ALA A 150 -16.22 6.31 -5.02
CA ALA A 150 -17.37 5.46 -5.19
C ALA A 150 -17.11 4.10 -4.52
N LEU A 151 -18.02 3.67 -3.65
CA LEU A 151 -18.04 2.30 -3.15
C LEU A 151 -18.76 1.43 -4.17
N LEU A 152 -18.00 0.56 -4.83
CA LEU A 152 -18.50 -0.24 -5.94
C LEU A 152 -19.28 -1.47 -5.48
N SER A 153 -20.33 -1.79 -6.22
CA SER A 153 -21.17 -2.95 -6.03
C SER A 153 -21.77 -3.39 -7.37
N TYR A 154 -22.34 -4.57 -7.42
CA TYR A 154 -23.25 -4.98 -8.50
C TYR A 154 -24.63 -4.33 -8.38
N SER A 155 -24.92 -3.62 -7.29
CA SER A 155 -26.16 -2.87 -7.02
C SER A 155 -25.89 -1.38 -7.11
N THR A 156 -26.86 -0.61 -7.61
CA THR A 156 -26.89 0.84 -7.57
C THR A 156 -28.13 1.29 -6.81
N LYS A 157 -27.90 2.00 -5.68
CA LYS A 157 -28.95 2.66 -4.87
C LYS A 157 -30.15 1.75 -4.54
N GLY A 158 -29.87 0.54 -4.03
CA GLY A 158 -30.88 -0.40 -3.57
C GLY A 158 -31.53 -1.23 -4.67
N SER A 159 -30.95 -1.27 -5.89
CA SER A 159 -31.46 -2.09 -6.99
C SER A 159 -31.41 -3.59 -6.71
N ALA A 160 -30.56 -4.03 -5.77
CA ALA A 160 -30.50 -5.40 -5.29
C ALA A 160 -30.44 -5.45 -3.76
N LYS A 161 -30.96 -6.55 -3.18
CA LYS A 161 -30.93 -6.80 -1.73
C LYS A 161 -30.05 -8.00 -1.43
N HIS A 162 -28.97 -7.80 -0.70
CA HIS A 162 -28.04 -8.86 -0.29
C HIS A 162 -27.11 -8.36 0.83
N LYS A 163 -26.68 -9.27 1.71
CA LYS A 163 -25.75 -8.94 2.82
C LYS A 163 -24.49 -8.16 2.39
N ASN A 164 -23.99 -8.42 1.19
CA ASN A 164 -22.81 -7.70 0.68
C ASN A 164 -23.16 -6.26 0.25
N VAL A 165 -24.38 -5.99 -0.16
CA VAL A 165 -24.88 -4.62 -0.43
C VAL A 165 -25.07 -3.90 0.90
N ASP A 166 -25.71 -4.54 1.87
CA ASP A 166 -25.95 -3.97 3.20
C ASP A 166 -24.63 -3.58 3.88
N LYS A 167 -23.59 -4.42 3.77
CA LYS A 167 -22.25 -4.15 4.25
C LYS A 167 -21.64 -2.86 3.66
N ILE A 168 -21.77 -2.67 2.34
CA ILE A 168 -21.25 -1.49 1.64
C ILE A 168 -22.00 -0.23 2.09
N VAL A 169 -23.31 -0.30 2.22
CA VAL A 169 -24.15 0.79 2.70
C VAL A 169 -23.80 1.16 4.16
N ALA A 170 -23.58 0.16 5.01
CA ALA A 170 -23.16 0.37 6.39
C ALA A 170 -21.79 1.08 6.44
N ALA A 171 -20.80 0.59 5.67
CA ALA A 171 -19.50 1.23 5.55
C ALA A 171 -19.58 2.69 5.05
N LEU A 172 -20.41 2.95 4.02
CA LEU A 172 -20.65 4.30 3.51
C LEU A 172 -21.18 5.24 4.59
N ASN A 173 -22.17 4.81 5.34
CA ASN A 173 -22.78 5.62 6.41
C ASN A 173 -21.76 5.93 7.50
N LYS A 174 -20.92 4.95 7.86
CA LYS A 174 -19.85 5.12 8.83
C LYS A 174 -18.78 6.09 8.35
N ILE A 175 -18.36 6.01 7.08
CA ILE A 175 -17.39 6.92 6.50
C ILE A 175 -17.94 8.36 6.47
N LYS A 176 -19.20 8.54 6.04
CA LYS A 176 -19.85 9.87 6.04
C LYS A 176 -19.96 10.48 7.44
N SER A 177 -20.10 9.66 8.47
CA SER A 177 -20.09 10.11 9.87
C SER A 177 -18.69 10.49 10.35
N LEU A 178 -17.66 9.74 9.97
CA LEU A 178 -16.27 9.98 10.39
C LEU A 178 -15.61 11.11 9.61
N MET A 179 -15.96 11.26 8.34
CA MET A 179 -15.35 12.21 7.39
C MET A 179 -16.43 12.91 6.57
N PRO A 180 -17.23 13.80 7.16
CA PRO A 180 -18.38 14.41 6.49
C PRO A 180 -18.00 15.29 5.29
N GLU A 181 -16.77 15.77 5.22
CA GLU A 181 -16.22 16.55 4.11
C GLU A 181 -15.78 15.69 2.91
N LEU A 182 -15.69 14.36 3.07
CA LEU A 182 -15.24 13.47 2.02
C LEU A 182 -16.33 13.29 0.95
N LEU A 183 -16.01 13.60 -0.30
CA LEU A 183 -16.90 13.37 -1.42
C LEU A 183 -16.97 11.89 -1.73
N ILE A 184 -17.93 11.20 -1.13
CA ILE A 184 -18.12 9.76 -1.27
C ILE A 184 -19.59 9.41 -1.53
N ASP A 185 -19.80 8.45 -2.42
CA ASP A 185 -21.10 7.85 -2.68
C ASP A 185 -21.03 6.33 -2.88
N GLY A 186 -22.16 5.66 -2.86
CA GLY A 186 -22.30 4.18 -2.96
C GLY A 186 -23.66 3.76 -2.46
N GLU A 187 -24.05 2.51 -2.58
CA GLU A 187 -23.37 1.57 -3.46
C GLU A 187 -23.67 1.91 -4.93
N LEU A 188 -22.68 1.78 -5.80
CA LEU A 188 -22.79 2.09 -7.22
C LEU A 188 -22.21 0.97 -8.07
N GLN A 189 -22.84 0.67 -9.21
CA GLN A 189 -22.18 -0.08 -10.28
C GLN A 189 -21.09 0.77 -10.91
N PHE A 190 -20.13 0.12 -11.58
CA PHE A 190 -18.94 0.81 -12.10
C PHE A 190 -19.29 1.89 -13.15
N ASP A 191 -20.20 1.59 -14.08
CA ASP A 191 -20.70 2.52 -15.07
C ASP A 191 -21.31 3.78 -14.44
N ALA A 192 -22.17 3.59 -13.43
CA ALA A 192 -22.78 4.69 -12.69
C ALA A 192 -21.78 5.49 -11.83
N ALA A 193 -20.62 4.93 -11.56
CA ALA A 193 -19.58 5.58 -10.73
C ALA A 193 -18.64 6.47 -11.54
N ILE A 194 -18.50 6.26 -12.85
CA ILE A 194 -17.56 6.98 -13.72
C ILE A 194 -18.20 8.05 -14.61
N ASP A 195 -19.53 8.05 -14.73
CA ASP A 195 -20.31 9.10 -15.43
C ASP A 195 -20.47 10.34 -14.51
#